data_973cff238f73fbb50411c2ee0a8740ac
#
_entry.id   973cff238f73fbb50411c2ee0a8740ac
#
_cell.length_a   1.000
_cell.length_b   1.000
_cell.length_c   1.000
_cell.angle_alpha   90.00
_cell.angle_beta   90.00
_cell.angle_gamma   90.00
#
_symmetry.space_group_name_H-M   'P 1'
#
loop_
_entity.id
_entity.type
_entity.pdbx_description
1 polymer ?
#
loop_
_entity_poly.entity_id
_entity_poly.type
_entity_poly.pdbx_seq_one_letter_code
_entity_poly.pdbx_strand_id
1 'polypeptide(L)'
;GEHRRLGRAGRGERGAAGAAVIPVRSGVRVWLATGHTDMRKGMQGLALLVQEHLKRDPHAGDLYMFRGRSGSLIKILWHDGIGMSLYAKRLERGRFVWPSTSGAPVALTMAQMGYMLEGIDWRNPQHTWRPASAG
;
A
#
# COMPACT_ATOMS: atom_id res chain seq x y z
N GLY A 1 0.96 -8.81 25.10
CA GLY A 1 0.80 -8.60 24.63
C GLY A 1 0.66 -8.70 24.50
N GLU A 2 0.89 -8.67 24.72
CA GLU A 2 0.58 -8.50 24.34
C GLU A 2 0.17 -8.51 23.89
N HIS A 3 0.63 -8.70 24.05
CA HIS A 3 0.17 -8.49 23.36
C HIS A 3 -0.47 -8.37 23.24
N ARG A 4 -0.48 -8.34 23.44
CA ARG A 4 -1.18 -8.09 23.11
C ARG A 4 -1.73 -7.62 23.07
N ARG A 5 -1.69 -7.17 23.29
CA ARG A 5 -2.26 -6.62 23.10
C ARG A 5 -2.80 -6.24 22.69
N LEU A 6 -2.76 -6.18 22.55
CA LEU A 6 -3.38 -5.60 21.87
C LEU A 6 -4.25 -5.15 21.85
N GLY A 7 -4.48 -5.04 21.89
CA GLY A 7 -5.28 -4.66 21.61
C GLY A 7 -5.85 -4.17 21.72
N ARG A 8 -6.02 -3.55 21.79
CA ARG A 8 -6.64 -2.94 21.72
C ARG A 8 -6.89 -2.22 21.31
N ALA A 9 -6.70 -1.87 21.00
CA ALA A 9 -6.92 -1.07 20.49
C ALA A 9 -7.76 -0.79 19.83
N GLY A 10 -8.01 -0.77 19.51
CA GLY A 10 -8.74 -0.53 18.74
C GLY A 10 -9.52 0.02 18.44
N ARG A 11 -9.87 0.43 18.63
CA ARG A 11 -10.66 0.82 18.36
C ARG A 11 -10.85 1.68 17.59
N GLY A 12 -10.99 2.31 17.58
CA GLY A 12 -11.33 3.29 16.80
C GLY A 12 -10.62 3.47 15.61
N GLU A 13 -9.75 2.98 15.41
CA GLU A 13 -9.04 3.25 14.33
C GLU A 13 -9.27 2.45 13.28
N ARG A 14 -10.38 2.20 13.00
CA ARG A 14 -10.67 1.47 11.96
C ARG A 14 -10.26 2.01 10.72
N GLY A 15 -10.47 3.18 10.42
CA GLY A 15 -10.10 3.73 9.15
C GLY A 15 -8.64 3.68 8.92
N ALA A 16 -7.92 3.46 9.93
CA ALA A 16 -6.51 3.39 9.78
C ALA A 16 -6.04 1.95 9.81
N ALA A 17 -6.90 1.04 9.45
CA ALA A 17 -6.53 -0.34 9.48
C ALA A 17 -5.25 -0.63 8.72
N GLY A 18 -5.07 -0.04 7.55
CA GLY A 18 -3.84 -0.24 6.83
C GLY A 18 -2.64 0.28 7.57
N ALA A 19 -2.80 1.43 8.19
CA ALA A 19 -1.71 2.01 8.95
C ALA A 19 -1.45 1.25 10.23
N ALA A 20 -2.47 0.60 10.81
CA ALA A 20 -2.26 -0.21 11.98
C ALA A 20 -1.38 -1.42 11.66
N VAL A 21 -1.54 -1.99 10.47
CA VAL A 21 -0.74 -3.11 10.06
C VAL A 21 0.66 -2.66 9.68
N ILE A 22 0.78 -1.47 9.11
CA ILE A 22 2.04 -0.95 8.63
C ILE A 22 2.46 0.20 9.53
N PRO A 23 3.44 0.00 10.38
CA PRO A 23 3.88 1.05 11.28
C PRO A 23 4.46 2.21 10.48
N VAL A 24 4.04 3.42 10.82
CA VAL A 24 4.45 4.58 10.07
C VAL A 24 5.25 5.51 10.92
N ARG A 25 6.38 5.94 10.44
CA ARG A 25 7.13 6.99 11.06
C ARG A 25 6.87 8.27 10.36
N SER A 26 7.11 9.35 11.04
CA SER A 26 7.03 10.67 10.44
C SER A 26 7.97 10.76 9.26
N GLY A 27 7.52 11.34 8.17
CA GLY A 27 8.37 11.52 7.00
C GLY A 27 8.44 10.35 6.05
N VAL A 28 7.74 9.26 6.35
CA VAL A 28 7.72 8.11 5.47
C VAL A 28 6.93 8.43 4.20
N ARG A 29 7.46 8.02 3.07
CA ARG A 29 6.79 8.20 1.80
C ARG A 29 6.32 6.88 1.25
N VAL A 30 5.31 6.94 0.41
CA VAL A 30 4.79 5.77 -0.30
C VAL A 30 5.04 5.96 -1.78
N TRP A 31 5.67 4.99 -2.40
CA TRP A 31 5.98 5.04 -3.83
C TRP A 31 5.24 3.93 -4.54
N LEU A 32 4.55 4.28 -5.61
CA LEU A 32 3.91 3.28 -6.45
C LEU A 32 4.79 3.04 -7.65
N ALA A 33 5.22 1.80 -7.84
CA ALA A 33 6.04 1.43 -8.98
C ALA A 33 5.22 1.55 -10.26
N THR A 34 5.89 1.90 -11.35
CA THR A 34 5.20 2.05 -12.63
C THR A 34 4.90 0.69 -13.23
N GLY A 35 3.82 0.63 -13.99
CA GLY A 35 3.47 -0.57 -14.74
C GLY A 35 3.07 -1.72 -13.84
N HIS A 36 3.08 -2.89 -14.42
CA HIS A 36 2.70 -4.10 -13.71
C HIS A 36 3.94 -4.81 -13.21
N THR A 37 3.83 -5.39 -12.03
CA THR A 37 4.90 -6.17 -11.44
C THR A 37 4.50 -7.64 -11.41
N ASP A 38 5.46 -8.51 -11.61
CA ASP A 38 5.22 -9.94 -11.49
C ASP A 38 4.92 -10.24 -10.01
N MET A 39 3.69 -10.56 -9.74
CA MET A 39 3.21 -10.75 -8.37
C MET A 39 3.68 -12.05 -7.73
N ARG A 40 4.47 -12.85 -8.44
CA ARG A 40 5.11 -14.01 -7.84
C ARG A 40 6.37 -13.63 -7.06
N LYS A 41 6.87 -12.42 -7.25
CA LYS A 41 8.05 -11.95 -6.54
C LYS A 41 7.75 -11.80 -5.05
N GLY A 42 8.68 -12.26 -4.24
CA GLY A 42 8.61 -12.08 -2.80
C GLY A 42 9.48 -10.91 -2.37
N MET A 43 9.83 -10.89 -1.09
CA MET A 43 10.57 -9.76 -0.49
C MET A 43 11.86 -9.46 -1.22
N GLN A 44 12.66 -10.47 -1.50
CA GLN A 44 13.95 -10.25 -2.13
C GLN A 44 13.80 -9.72 -3.55
N GLY A 45 12.90 -10.32 -4.32
CA GLY A 45 12.69 -9.88 -5.69
C GLY A 45 12.16 -8.47 -5.78
N LEU A 46 11.25 -8.11 -4.88
CA LEU A 46 10.69 -6.77 -4.86
C LEU A 46 11.72 -5.75 -4.37
N ALA A 47 12.52 -6.12 -3.38
CA ALA A 47 13.58 -5.22 -2.91
C ALA A 47 14.60 -4.94 -4.04
N LEU A 48 14.93 -5.96 -4.80
CA LEU A 48 15.83 -5.79 -5.92
C LEU A 48 15.22 -4.87 -6.98
N LEU A 49 13.92 -5.00 -7.20
CA LEU A 49 13.22 -4.16 -8.14
C LEU A 49 13.27 -2.69 -7.70
N VAL A 50 13.11 -2.43 -6.40
CA VAL A 50 13.23 -1.09 -5.86
C VAL A 50 14.62 -0.52 -6.16
N GLN A 51 15.65 -1.30 -5.91
CA GLN A 51 17.03 -0.84 -6.16
C GLN A 51 17.28 -0.60 -7.63
N GLU A 52 16.90 -1.53 -8.47
CA GLU A 52 17.29 -1.49 -9.88
C GLU A 52 16.40 -0.61 -10.73
N HIS A 53 15.11 -0.63 -10.47
CA HIS A 53 14.18 0.09 -11.32
C HIS A 53 13.70 1.40 -10.73
N LEU A 54 13.51 1.46 -9.43
CA LEU A 54 13.10 2.70 -8.79
C LEU A 54 14.30 3.53 -8.36
N LYS A 55 15.49 2.94 -8.33
CA LYS A 55 16.73 3.61 -7.92
C LYS A 55 16.63 4.16 -6.51
N ARG A 56 16.03 3.40 -5.63
CA ARG A 56 15.86 3.79 -4.24
C ARG A 56 16.37 2.68 -3.33
N ASP A 57 16.51 3.00 -2.07
CA ASP A 57 16.99 2.05 -1.07
C ASP A 57 15.80 1.39 -0.39
N PRO A 58 15.56 0.10 -0.61
CA PRO A 58 14.41 -0.55 0.01
C PRO A 58 14.51 -0.68 1.53
N HIS A 59 15.67 -0.39 2.11
CA HIS A 59 15.88 -0.47 3.55
C HIS A 59 15.69 0.88 4.26
N ALA A 60 15.42 1.93 3.52
CA ALA A 60 15.41 3.28 4.10
C ALA A 60 14.12 3.64 4.83
N GLY A 61 13.12 2.79 4.80
CA GLY A 61 11.89 3.01 5.58
C GLY A 61 10.70 3.48 4.77
N ASP A 62 10.89 3.83 3.52
CA ASP A 62 9.75 4.18 2.66
C ASP A 62 8.98 2.92 2.30
N LEU A 63 7.72 3.10 1.94
CA LEU A 63 6.87 2.01 1.49
C LEU A 63 6.85 1.97 -0.02
N TYR A 64 6.86 0.77 -0.58
CA TYR A 64 6.83 0.58 -2.02
C TYR A 64 5.65 -0.29 -2.39
N MET A 65 4.76 0.24 -3.24
CA MET A 65 3.57 -0.46 -3.67
C MET A 65 3.75 -0.99 -5.08
N PHE A 66 3.25 -2.19 -5.29
CA PHE A 66 3.36 -2.86 -6.59
C PHE A 66 1.99 -3.34 -7.02
N ARG A 67 1.72 -3.23 -8.31
CA ARG A 67 0.46 -3.57 -8.90
C ARG A 67 0.58 -4.81 -9.76
N GLY A 68 -0.33 -5.76 -9.60
CA GLY A 68 -0.42 -6.90 -10.48
C GLY A 68 -1.13 -6.54 -11.79
N ARG A 69 -1.03 -7.43 -12.76
CA ARG A 69 -1.60 -7.18 -14.07
C ARG A 69 -3.10 -6.93 -14.02
N SER A 70 -3.83 -7.68 -13.23
CA SER A 70 -5.28 -7.54 -13.18
C SER A 70 -5.73 -6.29 -12.43
N GLY A 71 -4.86 -5.71 -11.63
CA GLY A 71 -5.22 -4.55 -10.84
C GLY A 71 -5.96 -4.87 -9.56
N SER A 72 -6.18 -6.15 -9.25
CA SER A 72 -6.89 -6.55 -8.04
C SER A 72 -5.97 -6.97 -6.91
N LEU A 73 -4.67 -6.98 -7.15
CA LEU A 73 -3.68 -7.38 -6.15
C LEU A 73 -2.66 -6.28 -5.94
N ILE A 74 -2.47 -5.91 -4.69
CA ILE A 74 -1.45 -4.97 -4.26
C ILE A 74 -0.45 -5.71 -3.41
N LYS A 75 0.82 -5.41 -3.59
CA LYS A 75 1.85 -5.79 -2.62
C LYS A 75 2.55 -4.53 -2.15
N ILE A 76 2.86 -4.48 -0.87
CA ILE A 76 3.56 -3.34 -0.27
C ILE A 76 4.76 -3.86 0.49
N LEU A 77 5.92 -3.33 0.16
CA LEU A 77 7.19 -3.70 0.76
C LEU A 77 7.73 -2.55 1.58
N TRP A 78 8.22 -2.82 2.79
CA TRP A 78 8.88 -1.80 3.57
C TRP A 78 9.80 -2.43 4.60
N HIS A 79 10.79 -1.66 5.05
CA HIS A 79 11.71 -2.06 6.10
C HIS A 79 11.44 -1.20 7.31
N ASP A 80 11.20 -1.80 8.46
CA ASP A 80 10.77 -1.07 9.65
C ASP A 80 11.91 -0.76 10.61
N GLY A 81 13.13 -0.97 10.20
CA GLY A 81 14.31 -0.74 11.03
C GLY A 81 14.90 -2.02 11.58
N ILE A 82 14.12 -3.08 11.66
CA ILE A 82 14.63 -4.37 12.13
C ILE A 82 14.40 -5.49 11.12
N GLY A 83 13.48 -5.33 10.20
CA GLY A 83 13.24 -6.36 9.22
C GLY A 83 12.45 -5.86 8.04
N MET A 84 12.51 -6.63 6.96
CA MET A 84 11.73 -6.37 5.77
C MET A 84 10.36 -6.99 5.93
N SER A 85 9.32 -6.26 5.56
CA SER A 85 7.94 -6.73 5.64
C SER A 85 7.28 -6.66 4.28
N LEU A 86 6.41 -7.59 4.02
CA LEU A 86 5.64 -7.63 2.78
C LEU A 86 4.17 -7.84 3.11
N TYR A 87 3.35 -6.94 2.65
CA TYR A 87 1.91 -7.01 2.82
C TYR A 87 1.29 -7.24 1.45
N ALA A 88 0.30 -8.10 1.37
CA ALA A 88 -0.40 -8.35 0.12
C ALA A 88 -1.90 -8.33 0.37
N LYS A 89 -2.63 -7.71 -0.55
CA LYS A 89 -4.09 -7.70 -0.46
C LYS A 89 -4.67 -7.89 -1.85
N ARG A 90 -5.58 -8.85 -1.95
CA ARG A 90 -6.31 -9.12 -3.18
C ARG A 90 -7.78 -8.80 -2.95
N LEU A 91 -8.36 -7.97 -3.79
CA LEU A 91 -9.79 -7.72 -3.72
C LEU A 91 -10.55 -8.95 -4.25
N GLU A 92 -11.62 -9.28 -3.58
CA GLU A 92 -12.45 -10.38 -4.04
C GLU A 92 -13.24 -10.00 -5.26
N ARG A 93 -13.52 -8.73 -5.43
CA ARG A 93 -14.22 -8.21 -6.58
C ARG A 93 -13.61 -6.94 -7.04
N GLY A 94 -13.54 -6.75 -8.33
CA GLY A 94 -13.09 -5.51 -8.93
C GLY A 94 -11.61 -5.28 -8.80
N ARG A 95 -11.24 -4.04 -8.90
CA ARG A 95 -9.85 -3.61 -8.91
C ARG A 95 -9.67 -2.41 -8.01
N PHE A 96 -8.46 -2.23 -7.54
CA PHE A 96 -8.12 -0.99 -6.86
C PHE A 96 -8.16 0.16 -7.86
N VAL A 97 -8.27 1.37 -7.36
CA VAL A 97 -8.21 2.55 -8.21
C VAL A 97 -6.74 2.97 -8.32
N TRP A 98 -6.17 2.74 -9.46
CA TRP A 98 -4.74 2.99 -9.69
C TRP A 98 -4.53 4.34 -10.35
N PRO A 99 -3.53 5.10 -9.90
CA PRO A 99 -3.19 6.34 -10.61
C PRO A 99 -2.54 6.02 -11.94
N SER A 100 -2.63 6.95 -12.87
CA SER A 100 -1.92 6.83 -14.12
C SER A 100 -0.44 7.02 -13.86
N THR A 101 0.37 6.20 -14.49
CA THR A 101 1.80 6.35 -14.38
C THR A 101 2.38 6.61 -15.76
N SER A 102 3.38 7.45 -15.81
CA SER A 102 3.98 7.82 -17.08
C SER A 102 5.47 7.55 -17.11
N GLY A 103 5.86 6.43 -16.58
CA GLY A 103 7.25 6.03 -16.64
C GLY A 103 8.05 6.33 -15.38
N ALA A 104 7.48 7.06 -14.44
CA ALA A 104 8.15 7.34 -13.17
C ALA A 104 7.30 6.87 -12.01
N PRO A 105 7.91 6.48 -10.91
CA PRO A 105 7.13 6.09 -9.73
C PRO A 105 6.28 7.25 -9.25
N VAL A 106 5.10 6.94 -8.74
CA VAL A 106 4.18 7.95 -8.24
C VAL A 106 4.28 8.01 -6.73
N ALA A 107 4.45 9.20 -6.20
CA ALA A 107 4.46 9.39 -4.75
C ALA A 107 3.04 9.54 -4.25
N LEU A 108 2.70 8.80 -3.21
CA LEU A 108 1.40 8.87 -2.58
C LEU A 108 1.57 9.25 -1.13
N THR A 109 0.54 9.89 -0.57
CA THR A 109 0.53 10.11 0.87
C THR A 109 0.07 8.82 1.56
N MET A 110 0.32 8.72 2.85
CA MET A 110 -0.17 7.58 3.62
C MET A 110 -1.70 7.52 3.58
N ALA A 111 -2.36 8.66 3.59
CA ALA A 111 -3.81 8.69 3.50
C ALA A 111 -4.31 8.15 2.17
N GLN A 112 -3.65 8.53 1.08
CA GLN A 112 -4.02 8.01 -0.25
C GLN A 112 -3.83 6.51 -0.31
N MET A 113 -2.74 6.00 0.24
CA MET A 113 -2.53 4.56 0.30
C MET A 113 -3.64 3.88 1.09
N GLY A 114 -4.02 4.46 2.23
CA GLY A 114 -5.09 3.92 3.05
C GLY A 114 -6.41 3.84 2.28
N TYR A 115 -6.75 4.89 1.54
CA TYR A 115 -7.96 4.88 0.73
C TYR A 115 -7.91 3.80 -0.34
N MET A 116 -6.78 3.65 -1.00
CA MET A 116 -6.62 2.60 -2.00
C MET A 116 -6.85 1.23 -1.38
N LEU A 117 -6.26 0.99 -0.21
CA LEU A 117 -6.38 -0.32 0.44
C LEU A 117 -7.80 -0.64 0.87
N GLU A 118 -8.62 0.38 1.05
CA GLU A 118 -10.03 0.17 1.41
C GLU A 118 -10.95 0.16 0.20
N GLY A 119 -10.38 0.20 -1.00
CA GLY A 119 -11.18 0.20 -2.20
C GLY A 119 -11.88 1.52 -2.49
N ILE A 120 -11.41 2.60 -1.87
CA ILE A 120 -11.98 3.92 -2.05
C ILE A 120 -11.15 4.66 -3.08
N ASP A 121 -11.79 5.49 -3.89
CA ASP A 121 -11.06 6.31 -4.84
C ASP A 121 -10.16 7.27 -4.09
N TRP A 122 -8.86 7.04 -4.14
CA TRP A 122 -7.89 7.82 -3.40
C TRP A 122 -7.80 9.29 -3.89
N ARG A 123 -8.28 9.55 -5.10
CA ARG A 123 -8.29 10.91 -5.67
C ARG A 123 -9.47 11.71 -5.15
N ASN A 124 -10.57 11.02 -4.85
CA ASN A 124 -11.79 11.65 -4.38
C ASN A 124 -12.46 10.69 -3.42
N PRO A 125 -11.95 10.60 -2.20
CA PRO A 125 -12.25 9.47 -1.30
C PRO A 125 -13.69 9.26 -0.95
N GLN A 126 -14.54 10.19 -1.18
CA GLN A 126 -15.89 10.00 -0.75
C GLN A 126 -16.81 9.41 -1.78
N HIS A 127 -16.35 8.98 -2.94
CA HIS A 127 -17.27 8.64 -3.98
C HIS A 127 -17.28 7.28 -4.57
N THR A 128 -16.31 6.47 -4.36
CA THR A 128 -16.18 5.24 -5.09
C THR A 128 -17.39 4.34 -4.95
N TRP A 129 -17.94 4.19 -3.78
CA TRP A 129 -19.06 3.31 -3.59
C TRP A 129 -20.30 3.98 -3.06
N ARG A 130 -20.38 5.27 -3.18
CA ARG A 130 -21.43 5.99 -2.72
C ARG A 130 -22.63 5.55 -3.24
N PRO A 131 -23.35 5.14 -2.53
CA PRO A 131 -24.58 4.67 -3.02
C PRO A 131 -25.45 5.77 -3.08
N ALA A 132 -25.19 6.11 -2.72
CA ALA A 132 -25.97 6.73 -2.73
C ALA A 132 -26.46 7.03 -3.37
N SER A 133 -25.84 6.83 -3.55
CA SER A 133 -26.10 6.95 -4.14
C SER A 133 -26.85 6.63 -4.03
N ALA A 134 -26.55 6.71 -3.49
CA ALA A 134 -27.09 6.44 -3.35
C ALA A 134 -27.77 6.80 -3.67
N GLY A 135 -27.67 6.89 -4.09
CA GLY A 135 -28.46 7.36 -4.41
C GLY A 135 -28.60 7.54 -4.61
#